data_dcb74e43aa09cc2e4b253b866462a8a5
#
_entry.id   dcb74e43aa09cc2e4b253b866462a8a5
#
_cell.length_a   1.000
_cell.length_b   1.000
_cell.length_c   1.000
_cell.angle_alpha   90.00
_cell.angle_beta   90.00
_cell.angle_gamma   90.00
#
_symmetry.space_group_name_H-M   'P 1'
#
loop_
_entity.id
_entity.type
_entity.pdbx_description
1 polymer ?
#
loop_
_entity_poly.entity_id
_entity_poly.type
_entity_poly.pdbx_seq_one_letter_code
_entity_poly.pdbx_strand_id
1 'polypeptide(L)'
;MKNFYLTLLLLLLLPFNATQAKEVNELLENHGRMYEPGHDEPYTGKYVIYYESGQKRYEGNFVSGKMEGKQIKWHENGQMSYEANFKYGRQNGPYIFWYENGQKSYEANYVKGKEHGIVTSWDRKGNITKTEILEHGKVIKEIK
;
A
#
# COMPACT_ATOMS: atom_id res chain seq x y z
N MET A 1 -2.84 59.14 -36.06
CA MET A 1 -3.56 58.45 -34.98
C MET A 1 -3.55 56.97 -35.32
N LYS A 2 -2.67 56.21 -34.64
CA LYS A 2 -2.56 54.74 -34.83
C LYS A 2 -3.26 54.07 -33.65
N ASN A 3 -4.36 53.39 -33.92
CA ASN A 3 -5.09 52.63 -32.94
C ASN A 3 -4.36 51.31 -32.69
N PHE A 4 -3.81 51.14 -31.49
CA PHE A 4 -3.30 49.89 -30.98
C PHE A 4 -4.46 49.06 -30.44
N TYR A 5 -4.88 48.03 -31.16
CA TYR A 5 -5.80 47.00 -30.60
C TYR A 5 -4.99 46.06 -29.76
N LEU A 6 -5.18 46.19 -28.42
CA LEU A 6 -4.67 45.27 -27.42
C LEU A 6 -5.60 44.03 -27.44
N THR A 7 -5.19 42.99 -28.15
CA THR A 7 -5.88 41.70 -28.09
C THR A 7 -5.54 41.02 -26.76
N LEU A 8 -6.51 41.11 -25.84
CA LEU A 8 -6.49 40.40 -24.56
C LEU A 8 -6.64 38.89 -24.85
N LEU A 9 -5.53 38.16 -24.84
CA LEU A 9 -5.54 36.70 -24.94
C LEU A 9 -6.07 36.15 -23.61
N LEU A 10 -7.37 35.86 -23.57
CA LEU A 10 -8.02 35.21 -22.43
C LEU A 10 -7.57 33.75 -22.42
N LEU A 11 -6.50 33.43 -21.69
CA LEU A 11 -6.14 32.04 -21.34
C LEU A 11 -7.27 31.48 -20.50
N LEU A 12 -8.15 30.71 -21.13
CA LEU A 12 -9.07 29.81 -20.47
C LEU A 12 -8.23 28.77 -19.72
N LEU A 13 -7.93 29.06 -18.45
CA LEU A 13 -7.51 28.04 -17.49
C LEU A 13 -8.73 27.11 -17.31
N LEU A 14 -8.75 26.03 -18.13
CA LEU A 14 -9.60 24.90 -17.85
C LEU A 14 -9.22 24.41 -16.45
N PRO A 15 -10.19 24.27 -15.52
CA PRO A 15 -9.86 23.67 -14.25
C PRO A 15 -9.32 22.26 -14.56
N PHE A 16 -8.08 22.02 -14.19
CA PHE A 16 -7.54 20.69 -14.12
C PHE A 16 -8.36 20.00 -13.01
N ASN A 17 -9.45 19.35 -13.41
CA ASN A 17 -10.20 18.45 -12.55
C ASN A 17 -9.26 17.26 -12.29
N ALA A 18 -8.30 17.43 -11.38
CA ALA A 18 -7.78 16.32 -10.63
C ALA A 18 -9.02 15.73 -9.94
N THR A 19 -9.54 14.65 -10.50
CA THR A 19 -10.53 13.82 -9.83
C THR A 19 -9.84 13.42 -8.52
N GLN A 20 -10.16 14.12 -7.43
CA GLN A 20 -9.68 13.74 -6.11
C GLN A 20 -10.15 12.30 -5.94
N ALA A 21 -9.21 11.37 -5.83
CA ALA A 21 -9.53 9.99 -5.56
C ALA A 21 -10.40 9.98 -4.29
N LYS A 22 -11.64 9.52 -4.41
CA LYS A 22 -12.58 9.42 -3.30
C LYS A 22 -11.92 8.57 -2.22
N GLU A 23 -11.64 9.16 -1.06
CA GLU A 23 -11.19 8.40 0.10
C GLU A 23 -12.42 7.72 0.71
N VAL A 24 -12.35 6.39 0.80
CA VAL A 24 -13.39 5.56 1.41
C VAL A 24 -12.85 5.09 2.76
N ASN A 25 -13.64 5.23 3.82
CA ASN A 25 -13.26 4.89 5.19
C ASN A 25 -13.74 3.51 5.62
N GLU A 26 -14.59 2.87 4.82
CA GLU A 26 -15.14 1.55 5.10
C GLU A 26 -15.24 0.75 3.80
N LEU A 27 -14.79 -0.50 3.86
CA LEU A 27 -15.00 -1.49 2.80
C LEU A 27 -15.52 -2.77 3.44
N LEU A 28 -16.44 -3.42 2.76
CA LEU A 28 -17.01 -4.70 3.14
C LEU A 28 -16.41 -5.82 2.29
N GLU A 29 -16.03 -6.92 2.92
CA GLU A 29 -15.56 -8.10 2.19
C GLU A 29 -16.74 -9.00 1.84
N ASN A 30 -16.80 -9.40 0.57
CA ASN A 30 -17.73 -10.41 0.09
C ASN A 30 -17.04 -11.31 -0.95
N HIS A 31 -17.02 -12.61 -0.71
CA HIS A 31 -16.39 -13.62 -1.58
C HIS A 31 -14.95 -13.28 -2.00
N GLY A 32 -14.14 -12.78 -1.06
CA GLY A 32 -12.73 -12.43 -1.29
C GLY A 32 -12.51 -11.16 -2.11
N ARG A 33 -13.54 -10.30 -2.21
CA ARG A 33 -13.45 -8.98 -2.83
C ARG A 33 -13.98 -7.90 -1.89
N MET A 34 -13.43 -6.71 -2.03
CA MET A 34 -13.85 -5.55 -1.25
C MET A 34 -14.89 -4.73 -2.03
N TYR A 35 -15.88 -4.24 -1.31
CA TYR A 35 -17.00 -3.43 -1.82
C TYR A 35 -17.19 -2.20 -0.95
N GLU A 36 -17.57 -1.09 -1.55
CA GLU A 36 -18.05 0.08 -0.80
C GLU A 36 -19.47 -0.22 -0.29
N PRO A 37 -19.83 0.14 0.97
CA PRO A 37 -21.17 -0.08 1.49
C PRO A 37 -22.26 0.47 0.56
N GLY A 38 -23.27 -0.37 0.27
CA GLY A 38 -24.38 0.00 -0.61
C GLY A 38 -24.08 -0.02 -2.11
N HIS A 39 -22.92 -0.55 -2.53
CA HIS A 39 -22.57 -0.72 -3.93
C HIS A 39 -22.41 -2.22 -4.27
N ASP A 40 -22.93 -2.62 -5.41
CA ASP A 40 -22.87 -4.00 -5.91
C ASP A 40 -21.59 -4.31 -6.69
N GLU A 41 -20.91 -3.26 -7.18
CA GLU A 41 -19.66 -3.40 -7.92
C GLU A 41 -18.45 -3.47 -6.98
N PRO A 42 -17.48 -4.36 -7.24
CA PRO A 42 -16.26 -4.45 -6.47
C PRO A 42 -15.45 -3.14 -6.51
N TYR A 43 -14.98 -2.71 -5.35
CA TYR A 43 -14.30 -1.42 -5.17
C TYR A 43 -13.04 -1.30 -6.02
N THR A 44 -12.90 -0.16 -6.68
CA THR A 44 -11.66 0.26 -7.35
C THR A 44 -11.31 1.67 -6.89
N GLY A 45 -10.15 1.81 -6.26
CA GLY A 45 -9.70 3.10 -5.73
C GLY A 45 -8.71 2.96 -4.58
N LYS A 46 -8.41 4.10 -4.00
CA LYS A 46 -7.57 4.23 -2.81
C LYS A 46 -8.42 4.04 -1.55
N TYR A 47 -7.94 3.22 -0.62
CA TYR A 47 -8.56 2.99 0.67
C TYR A 47 -7.63 3.46 1.77
N VAL A 48 -8.14 4.30 2.67
CA VAL A 48 -7.38 4.86 3.78
C VAL A 48 -8.19 4.72 5.06
N ILE A 49 -7.58 4.25 6.14
CA ILE A 49 -8.14 4.27 7.48
C ILE A 49 -7.22 5.01 8.43
N TYR A 50 -7.82 5.63 9.43
CA TYR A 50 -7.13 6.42 10.45
C TYR A 50 -7.36 5.81 11.82
N TYR A 51 -6.45 6.06 12.74
CA TYR A 51 -6.64 5.87 14.17
C TYR A 51 -7.58 6.95 14.72
N GLU A 52 -8.11 6.77 15.92
CA GLU A 52 -8.90 7.79 16.62
C GLU A 52 -8.09 9.08 16.84
N SER A 53 -6.77 8.96 16.95
CA SER A 53 -5.82 10.08 17.03
C SER A 53 -5.74 10.93 15.75
N GLY A 54 -6.35 10.48 14.65
CA GLY A 54 -6.29 11.13 13.33
C GLY A 54 -5.05 10.76 12.50
N GLN A 55 -4.15 9.95 13.03
CA GLN A 55 -2.99 9.45 12.26
C GLN A 55 -3.41 8.31 11.34
N LYS A 56 -2.76 8.20 10.18
CA LYS A 56 -3.00 7.08 9.25
C LYS A 56 -2.69 5.76 9.94
N ARG A 57 -3.61 4.81 9.80
CA ARG A 57 -3.47 3.42 10.24
C ARG A 57 -3.16 2.49 9.07
N TYR A 58 -3.79 2.73 7.92
CA TYR A 58 -3.63 1.93 6.70
C TYR A 58 -3.85 2.77 5.46
N GLU A 59 -3.12 2.46 4.41
CA GLU A 59 -3.31 3.00 3.06
C GLU A 59 -3.03 1.90 2.03
N GLY A 60 -3.90 1.76 1.05
CA GLY A 60 -3.72 0.81 -0.03
C GLY A 60 -4.62 1.10 -1.22
N ASN A 61 -4.32 0.45 -2.33
CA ASN A 61 -5.12 0.53 -3.54
C ASN A 61 -5.80 -0.80 -3.84
N PHE A 62 -6.99 -0.72 -4.41
CA PHE A 62 -7.77 -1.85 -4.84
C PHE A 62 -8.18 -1.68 -6.31
N VAL A 63 -8.22 -2.80 -7.04
CA VAL A 63 -8.74 -2.88 -8.40
C VAL A 63 -9.72 -4.04 -8.46
N SER A 64 -10.98 -3.75 -8.80
CA SER A 64 -12.07 -4.74 -8.83
C SER A 64 -12.14 -5.57 -7.52
N GLY A 65 -12.04 -4.88 -6.37
CA GLY A 65 -12.12 -5.46 -5.03
C GLY A 65 -10.87 -6.20 -4.56
N LYS A 66 -9.79 -6.23 -5.32
CA LYS A 66 -8.53 -6.90 -4.98
C LYS A 66 -7.42 -5.91 -4.72
N MET A 67 -6.57 -6.19 -3.72
CA MET A 67 -5.37 -5.39 -3.44
C MET A 67 -4.49 -5.32 -4.68
N GLU A 68 -4.04 -4.10 -5.02
CA GLU A 68 -3.15 -3.84 -6.14
C GLU A 68 -2.08 -2.84 -5.73
N GLY A 69 -0.81 -3.10 -6.10
CA GLY A 69 0.32 -2.26 -5.75
C GLY A 69 0.64 -2.26 -4.24
N LYS A 70 1.19 -1.17 -3.78
CA LYS A 70 1.68 -1.01 -2.41
C LYS A 70 0.53 -0.89 -1.41
N GLN A 71 0.65 -1.64 -0.30
CA GLN A 71 -0.20 -1.58 0.88
C GLN A 71 0.68 -1.22 2.09
N ILE A 72 0.30 -0.23 2.86
CA ILE A 72 1.08 0.29 3.99
C ILE A 72 0.21 0.32 5.24
N LYS A 73 0.79 -0.07 6.39
CA LYS A 73 0.21 0.17 7.72
C LYS A 73 1.19 0.95 8.57
N TRP A 74 0.65 1.69 9.51
CA TRP A 74 1.42 2.43 10.52
C TRP A 74 1.02 1.99 11.91
N HIS A 75 1.95 2.11 12.83
CA HIS A 75 1.69 2.10 14.27
C HIS A 75 1.04 3.43 14.68
N GLU A 76 0.38 3.45 15.83
CA GLU A 76 -0.27 4.66 16.34
C GLU A 76 0.74 5.80 16.65
N ASN A 77 2.02 5.47 16.87
CA ASN A 77 3.10 6.44 17.00
C ASN A 77 3.56 7.07 15.65
N GLY A 78 2.90 6.71 14.53
CA GLY A 78 3.17 7.24 13.19
C GLY A 78 4.29 6.54 12.42
N GLN A 79 5.01 5.60 13.03
CA GLN A 79 6.04 4.82 12.33
C GLN A 79 5.39 3.70 11.49
N MET A 80 6.01 3.36 10.36
CA MET A 80 5.53 2.22 9.56
C MET A 80 5.56 0.94 10.36
N SER A 81 4.51 0.13 10.25
CA SER A 81 4.42 -1.21 10.84
C SER A 81 4.46 -2.31 9.80
N TYR A 82 4.08 -2.00 8.56
CA TYR A 82 3.97 -2.97 7.48
C TYR A 82 4.02 -2.29 6.12
N GLU A 83 4.72 -2.90 5.18
CA GLU A 83 4.67 -2.59 3.75
C GLU A 83 4.66 -3.89 2.96
N ALA A 84 3.77 -3.99 1.97
CA ALA A 84 3.76 -5.10 1.03
C ALA A 84 3.30 -4.65 -0.34
N ASN A 85 3.70 -5.39 -1.37
CA ASN A 85 3.21 -5.20 -2.73
C ASN A 85 2.30 -6.36 -3.15
N PHE A 86 1.22 -6.00 -3.82
CA PHE A 86 0.22 -6.94 -4.32
C PHE A 86 0.01 -6.78 -5.82
N LYS A 87 -0.32 -7.88 -6.47
CA LYS A 87 -0.78 -7.92 -7.85
C LYS A 87 -1.95 -8.88 -7.95
N TYR A 88 -3.10 -8.36 -8.40
CA TYR A 88 -4.35 -9.13 -8.48
C TYR A 88 -4.75 -9.82 -7.17
N GLY A 89 -4.54 -9.15 -6.03
CA GLY A 89 -4.84 -9.67 -4.68
C GLY A 89 -3.83 -10.68 -4.13
N ARG A 90 -2.70 -10.92 -4.81
CA ARG A 90 -1.62 -11.81 -4.33
C ARG A 90 -0.36 -11.01 -4.06
N GLN A 91 0.33 -11.33 -2.97
CA GLN A 91 1.63 -10.72 -2.65
C GLN A 91 2.60 -10.93 -3.82
N ASN A 92 3.26 -9.86 -4.26
CA ASN A 92 4.21 -9.90 -5.36
C ASN A 92 5.20 -8.75 -5.23
N GLY A 93 6.37 -9.02 -4.70
CA GLY A 93 7.41 -8.04 -4.38
C GLY A 93 7.76 -8.00 -2.90
N PRO A 94 8.37 -6.92 -2.42
CA PRO A 94 8.77 -6.74 -1.03
C PRO A 94 7.61 -6.89 -0.04
N TYR A 95 7.93 -7.47 1.13
CA TYR A 95 7.02 -7.72 2.24
C TYR A 95 7.81 -7.49 3.53
N ILE A 96 7.50 -6.40 4.25
CA ILE A 96 8.32 -5.91 5.34
C ILE A 96 7.44 -5.56 6.54
N PHE A 97 7.87 -5.97 7.74
CA PHE A 97 7.31 -5.53 9.01
C PHE A 97 8.32 -4.76 9.84
N TRP A 98 7.81 -3.86 10.67
CA TRP A 98 8.59 -3.11 11.65
C TRP A 98 7.96 -3.17 13.03
N TYR A 99 8.80 -3.15 14.03
CA TYR A 99 8.41 -2.91 15.41
C TYR A 99 8.03 -1.43 15.62
N GLU A 100 7.32 -1.14 16.73
CA GLU A 100 6.96 0.23 17.11
C GLU A 100 8.17 1.16 17.36
N ASN A 101 9.35 0.61 17.60
CA ASN A 101 10.61 1.37 17.72
C ASN A 101 11.28 1.67 16.37
N GLY A 102 10.63 1.32 15.24
CA GLY A 102 11.12 1.57 13.88
C GLY A 102 12.14 0.55 13.36
N GLN A 103 12.57 -0.42 14.18
CA GLN A 103 13.45 -1.50 13.73
C GLN A 103 12.67 -2.50 12.88
N LYS A 104 13.26 -2.99 11.79
CA LYS A 104 12.67 -4.11 11.04
C LYS A 104 12.50 -5.31 11.95
N SER A 105 11.38 -6.02 11.81
CA SER A 105 11.13 -7.30 12.48
C SER A 105 11.16 -8.47 11.51
N TYR A 106 10.82 -8.21 10.24
CA TYR A 106 10.74 -9.23 9.19
C TYR A 106 10.90 -8.61 7.81
N GLU A 107 11.61 -9.28 6.91
CA GLU A 107 11.70 -8.91 5.50
C GLU A 107 11.73 -10.16 4.63
N ALA A 108 10.89 -10.17 3.60
CA ALA A 108 10.82 -11.22 2.60
C ALA A 108 10.51 -10.61 1.23
N ASN A 109 10.68 -11.41 0.19
CA ASN A 109 10.14 -11.10 -1.14
C ASN A 109 9.14 -12.19 -1.54
N TYR A 110 8.06 -11.79 -2.16
CA TYR A 110 7.01 -12.68 -2.64
C TYR A 110 6.95 -12.71 -4.17
N VAL A 111 6.76 -13.90 -4.72
CA VAL A 111 6.46 -14.11 -6.14
C VAL A 111 5.18 -14.93 -6.25
N LYS A 112 4.14 -14.32 -6.83
CA LYS A 112 2.81 -14.97 -7.02
C LYS A 112 2.23 -15.53 -5.72
N GLY A 113 2.39 -14.83 -4.59
CA GLY A 113 1.85 -15.21 -3.28
C GLY A 113 2.69 -16.20 -2.49
N LYS A 114 3.91 -16.51 -2.92
CA LYS A 114 4.84 -17.39 -2.20
C LYS A 114 6.16 -16.68 -1.94
N GLU A 115 6.73 -16.88 -0.76
CA GLU A 115 8.06 -16.38 -0.41
C GLU A 115 9.11 -16.94 -1.36
N HIS A 116 10.01 -16.08 -1.79
CA HIS A 116 11.08 -16.43 -2.71
C HIS A 116 12.31 -15.57 -2.46
N GLY A 117 13.47 -16.18 -2.32
CA GLY A 117 14.73 -15.51 -2.02
C GLY A 117 15.02 -15.48 -0.53
N ILE A 118 15.77 -14.49 -0.08
CA ILE A 118 16.19 -14.33 1.30
C ILE A 118 15.03 -13.82 2.15
N VAL A 119 14.82 -14.49 3.29
CA VAL A 119 13.91 -14.08 4.36
C VAL A 119 14.72 -13.85 5.60
N THR A 120 14.54 -12.70 6.25
CA THR A 120 15.26 -12.33 7.47
C THR A 120 14.31 -11.85 8.55
N SER A 121 14.55 -12.31 9.78
CA SER A 121 13.85 -11.86 10.98
C SER A 121 14.84 -11.22 11.96
N TRP A 122 14.37 -10.21 12.69
CA TRP A 122 15.14 -9.48 13.68
C TRP A 122 14.38 -9.41 15.00
N ASP A 123 15.13 -9.25 16.09
CA ASP A 123 14.58 -8.87 17.39
C ASP A 123 14.36 -7.35 17.51
N ARG A 124 13.75 -6.90 18.62
CA ARG A 124 13.52 -5.47 18.88
C ARG A 124 14.79 -4.63 19.03
N LYS A 125 15.95 -5.25 19.20
CA LYS A 125 17.27 -4.60 19.28
C LYS A 125 17.95 -4.49 17.92
N GLY A 126 17.33 -5.05 16.85
CA GLY A 126 17.87 -5.08 15.51
C GLY A 126 18.87 -6.24 15.25
N ASN A 127 19.00 -7.20 16.18
CA ASN A 127 19.82 -8.38 15.93
C ASN A 127 19.08 -9.36 15.04
N ILE A 128 19.77 -9.94 14.08
CA ILE A 128 19.21 -11.01 13.25
C ILE A 128 18.97 -12.24 14.10
N THR A 129 17.73 -12.72 14.13
CA THR A 129 17.31 -13.94 14.82
C THR A 129 17.22 -15.13 13.88
N LYS A 130 16.89 -14.91 12.60
CA LYS A 130 16.78 -15.94 11.60
C LYS A 130 17.07 -15.40 10.20
N THR A 131 17.74 -16.17 9.35
CA THR A 131 17.90 -15.93 7.93
C THR A 131 17.77 -17.24 7.18
N GLU A 132 16.87 -17.26 6.21
CA GLU A 132 16.59 -18.43 5.37
C GLU A 132 16.59 -18.03 3.89
N ILE A 133 16.85 -19.02 3.02
CA ILE A 133 16.58 -18.89 1.59
C ILE A 133 15.38 -19.78 1.26
N LEU A 134 14.37 -19.18 0.66
CA LEU A 134 13.15 -19.87 0.25
C LEU A 134 13.02 -19.90 -1.28
N GLU A 135 12.48 -20.98 -1.78
CA GLU A 135 12.05 -21.12 -3.16
C GLU A 135 10.60 -21.60 -3.20
N HIS A 136 9.72 -20.76 -3.77
CA HIS A 136 8.28 -21.02 -3.85
C HIS A 136 7.62 -21.37 -2.50
N GLY A 137 8.04 -20.71 -1.41
CA GLY A 137 7.53 -20.91 -0.06
C GLY A 137 8.11 -22.13 0.68
N LYS A 138 9.16 -22.75 0.15
CA LYS A 138 9.86 -23.84 0.81
C LYS A 138 11.27 -23.40 1.20
N VAL A 139 11.66 -23.64 2.45
CA VAL A 139 13.04 -23.40 2.91
C VAL A 139 13.97 -24.36 2.19
N ILE A 140 14.96 -23.81 1.48
CA ILE A 140 16.01 -24.57 0.80
C ILE A 140 17.34 -24.46 1.54
N LYS A 141 17.51 -23.43 2.37
CA LYS A 141 18.70 -23.23 3.19
C LYS A 141 18.38 -22.36 4.40
N GLU A 142 18.88 -22.76 5.57
CA GLU A 142 19.01 -21.90 6.75
C GLU A 142 20.45 -21.36 6.82
N ILE A 143 20.59 -20.07 7.14
CA ILE A 143 21.90 -19.40 7.25
C ILE A 143 22.18 -19.08 8.71
N LYS A 144 21.12 -18.70 9.45
CA LYS A 144 21.15 -18.38 10.89
C LYS A 144 19.75 -18.61 11.46
#